data_3dfbadc41a5f8532bac0e2ad8d4725ae
#
_entry.id   3dfbadc41a5f8532bac0e2ad8d4725ae
#
_cell.length_a   1.000
_cell.length_b   1.000
_cell.length_c   1.000
_cell.angle_alpha   90.00
_cell.angle_beta   90.00
_cell.angle_gamma   90.00
#
_symmetry.space_group_name_H-M   'P 1'
#
loop_
_entity.id
_entity.type
_entity.pdbx_description
1 polymer ?
#
loop_
_entity_poly.entity_id
_entity_poly.type
_entity_poly.pdbx_seq_one_letter_code
_entity_poly.pdbx_strand_id
1 'polypeptide(L)'
;MLIIRNCALTLLACLLAGLTHAAPVVEDVATPDEAITKVWSAAKFLQNKGASGFATLNSKDGPWVWKDSYVFAFDCRLDRMVAHPMRPDLVGQPIMQITDNNGKYIFKEMCKAGSASPSRGGWVEYVWTRPGAGRVSRKLSYTFMTDIAFSTGIQVAAGVYDDKLSIDEVSKLTEKMADPAKYPAH
;
A
#
# COMPACT_ATOMS: atom_id res chain seq x y z
N MET A 1 -60.87 -33.01 -58.13
CA MET A 1 -61.25 -32.00 -57.12
C MET A 1 -60.44 -32.32 -55.88
N LEU A 2 -59.25 -31.66 -55.76
CA LEU A 2 -58.29 -31.99 -54.73
C LEU A 2 -58.05 -30.67 -53.92
N ILE A 3 -58.40 -30.69 -52.66
CA ILE A 3 -58.21 -29.54 -51.77
C ILE A 3 -56.90 -29.67 -51.06
N ILE A 4 -55.97 -28.71 -51.34
CA ILE A 4 -54.68 -28.62 -50.67
C ILE A 4 -54.88 -27.72 -49.43
N ARG A 5 -54.69 -28.27 -48.25
CA ARG A 5 -54.65 -27.52 -46.97
C ARG A 5 -53.24 -27.09 -46.67
N ASN A 6 -52.99 -25.80 -46.76
CA ASN A 6 -51.73 -25.20 -46.29
C ASN A 6 -51.70 -25.20 -44.75
N CYS A 7 -50.70 -25.86 -44.21
CA CYS A 7 -50.37 -25.83 -42.79
C CYS A 7 -49.23 -24.82 -42.59
N ALA A 8 -49.52 -23.65 -42.05
CA ALA A 8 -48.52 -22.64 -41.71
C ALA A 8 -47.89 -23.04 -40.35
N LEU A 9 -46.62 -23.42 -40.38
CA LEU A 9 -45.79 -23.58 -39.16
C LEU A 9 -45.24 -22.24 -38.73
N THR A 10 -45.76 -21.69 -37.65
CA THR A 10 -45.18 -20.52 -36.97
C THR A 10 -44.07 -20.97 -36.04
N LEU A 11 -42.82 -20.68 -36.41
CA LEU A 11 -41.67 -20.84 -35.54
C LEU A 11 -41.62 -19.69 -34.53
N LEU A 12 -41.87 -20.02 -33.26
CA LEU A 12 -41.68 -19.10 -32.11
C LEU A 12 -40.19 -19.16 -31.70
N ALA A 13 -39.42 -18.17 -32.10
CA ALA A 13 -38.02 -18.02 -31.67
C ALA A 13 -38.00 -17.41 -30.25
N CYS A 14 -37.72 -18.21 -29.22
CA CYS A 14 -37.44 -17.74 -27.87
C CYS A 14 -36.02 -17.11 -27.86
N LEU A 15 -35.95 -15.76 -27.84
CA LEU A 15 -34.73 -15.06 -27.48
C LEU A 15 -34.48 -15.23 -25.97
N LEU A 16 -33.56 -16.13 -25.60
CA LEU A 16 -32.97 -16.19 -24.29
C LEU A 16 -31.93 -15.07 -24.19
N ALA A 17 -32.31 -13.91 -23.69
CA ALA A 17 -31.38 -12.87 -23.28
C ALA A 17 -30.61 -13.36 -22.04
N GLY A 18 -29.42 -13.93 -22.25
CA GLY A 18 -28.50 -14.28 -21.18
C GLY A 18 -28.03 -13.01 -20.47
N LEU A 19 -28.53 -12.79 -19.27
CA LEU A 19 -27.96 -11.80 -18.34
C LEU A 19 -26.57 -12.31 -17.91
N THR A 20 -25.54 -11.86 -18.62
CA THR A 20 -24.17 -12.04 -18.14
C THR A 20 -23.99 -11.14 -16.93
N HIS A 21 -24.14 -11.69 -15.73
CA HIS A 21 -23.63 -11.07 -14.51
C HIS A 21 -22.11 -11.06 -14.62
N ALA A 22 -21.53 -9.90 -14.94
CA ALA A 22 -20.10 -9.70 -14.73
C ALA A 22 -19.83 -9.90 -13.24
N ALA A 23 -18.99 -10.86 -12.88
CA ALA A 23 -18.53 -11.01 -11.51
C ALA A 23 -17.94 -9.66 -11.05
N PRO A 24 -18.20 -9.24 -9.80
CA PRO A 24 -17.59 -8.01 -9.28
C PRO A 24 -16.07 -8.14 -9.44
N VAL A 25 -15.46 -7.16 -10.13
CA VAL A 25 -14.01 -7.04 -10.19
C VAL A 25 -13.57 -6.73 -8.76
N VAL A 26 -13.06 -7.73 -8.06
CA VAL A 26 -12.40 -7.53 -6.76
C VAL A 26 -11.14 -6.74 -7.09
N GLU A 27 -11.18 -5.44 -6.81
CA GLU A 27 -9.99 -4.60 -6.92
C GLU A 27 -8.91 -5.23 -6.04
N ASP A 28 -7.76 -5.55 -6.61
CA ASP A 28 -6.66 -6.17 -5.87
C ASP A 28 -5.95 -5.09 -5.04
N VAL A 29 -6.57 -4.72 -3.91
CA VAL A 29 -6.12 -3.67 -3.00
C VAL A 29 -5.32 -4.27 -1.85
N ALA A 30 -4.30 -3.53 -1.41
CA ALA A 30 -3.51 -3.90 -0.26
C ALA A 30 -4.33 -3.73 1.05
N THR A 31 -4.12 -4.66 1.98
CA THR A 31 -4.78 -4.63 3.29
C THR A 31 -3.85 -4.11 4.39
N PRO A 32 -4.38 -3.63 5.54
CA PRO A 32 -3.56 -3.12 6.63
C PRO A 32 -2.59 -4.16 7.23
N ASP A 33 -3.01 -5.42 7.35
CA ASP A 33 -2.16 -6.51 7.83
C ASP A 33 -1.01 -6.83 6.87
N GLU A 34 -1.27 -6.78 5.56
CA GLU A 34 -0.21 -6.88 4.55
C GLU A 34 0.79 -5.72 4.68
N ALA A 35 0.30 -4.48 4.86
CA ALA A 35 1.16 -3.30 5.01
C ALA A 35 2.07 -3.43 6.25
N ILE A 36 1.52 -3.83 7.42
CA ILE A 36 2.28 -4.08 8.64
C ILE A 36 3.35 -5.15 8.40
N THR A 37 2.94 -6.29 7.85
CA THR A 37 3.82 -7.44 7.58
C THR A 37 4.96 -7.06 6.64
N LYS A 38 4.65 -6.36 5.53
CA LYS A 38 5.65 -5.88 4.57
C LYS A 38 6.63 -4.89 5.19
N VAL A 39 6.17 -3.98 6.03
CA VAL A 39 7.04 -3.01 6.71
C VAL A 39 7.97 -3.71 7.68
N TRP A 40 7.50 -4.65 8.50
CA TRP A 40 8.37 -5.40 9.42
C TRP A 40 9.38 -6.26 8.67
N SER A 41 8.95 -6.92 7.60
CA SER A 41 9.85 -7.70 6.74
C SER A 41 10.92 -6.81 6.09
N ALA A 42 10.54 -5.64 5.59
CA ALA A 42 11.49 -4.70 5.00
C ALA A 42 12.45 -4.09 6.04
N ALA A 43 11.97 -3.81 7.25
CA ALA A 43 12.82 -3.37 8.35
C ALA A 43 13.88 -4.44 8.69
N LYS A 44 13.46 -5.70 8.81
CA LYS A 44 14.37 -6.83 9.03
C LYS A 44 15.36 -7.03 7.89
N PHE A 45 14.89 -6.90 6.65
CA PHE A 45 15.73 -6.94 5.46
C PHE A 45 16.83 -5.84 5.51
N LEU A 46 16.45 -4.60 5.84
CA LEU A 46 17.38 -3.49 5.95
C LEU A 46 18.36 -3.65 7.12
N GLN A 47 17.96 -4.21 8.26
CA GLN A 47 18.87 -4.57 9.35
C GLN A 47 19.98 -5.52 8.89
N ASN A 48 19.63 -6.48 8.02
CA ASN A 48 20.58 -7.47 7.49
C ASN A 48 21.45 -6.91 6.35
N LYS A 49 20.90 -6.07 5.47
CA LYS A 49 21.56 -5.57 4.26
C LYS A 49 22.19 -4.20 4.43
N GLY A 50 21.81 -3.47 5.47
CA GLY A 50 22.24 -2.08 5.63
C GLY A 50 21.75 -1.20 4.49
N ALA A 51 22.48 -0.14 4.21
CA ALA A 51 22.13 0.83 3.14
C ALA A 51 22.08 0.21 1.73
N SER A 52 22.76 -0.90 1.48
CA SER A 52 22.70 -1.59 0.18
C SER A 52 21.30 -2.11 -0.15
N GLY A 53 20.48 -2.35 0.87
CA GLY A 53 19.08 -2.78 0.72
C GLY A 53 18.16 -1.72 0.10
N PHE A 54 18.51 -0.43 0.17
CA PHE A 54 17.67 0.64 -0.40
C PHE A 54 17.51 0.51 -1.92
N ALA A 55 18.50 -0.02 -2.63
CA ALA A 55 18.37 -0.26 -4.06
C ALA A 55 17.22 -1.21 -4.39
N THR A 56 17.02 -2.25 -3.56
CA THR A 56 15.92 -3.21 -3.73
C THR A 56 14.56 -2.55 -3.42
N LEU A 57 14.49 -1.68 -2.41
CA LEU A 57 13.26 -0.94 -2.10
C LEU A 57 12.90 0.09 -3.19
N ASN A 58 13.87 0.60 -3.94
CA ASN A 58 13.65 1.53 -5.05
C ASN A 58 13.14 0.86 -6.34
N SER A 59 13.18 -0.47 -6.43
CA SER A 59 12.74 -1.19 -7.62
C SER A 59 11.20 -1.22 -7.71
N LYS A 60 10.66 -0.72 -8.84
CA LYS A 60 9.20 -0.77 -9.11
C LYS A 60 8.67 -2.19 -9.29
N ASP A 61 9.52 -3.08 -9.79
CA ASP A 61 9.18 -4.48 -10.07
C ASP A 61 9.75 -5.41 -8.98
N GLY A 62 10.15 -4.83 -7.85
CA GLY A 62 10.75 -5.55 -6.74
C GLY A 62 9.72 -6.14 -5.76
N PRO A 63 10.16 -6.95 -4.80
CA PRO A 63 9.30 -7.64 -3.84
C PRO A 63 8.57 -6.72 -2.86
N TRP A 64 8.95 -5.45 -2.85
CA TRP A 64 8.39 -4.42 -1.96
C TRP A 64 7.26 -3.60 -2.59
N VAL A 65 6.87 -3.95 -3.82
CA VAL A 65 5.68 -3.41 -4.51
C VAL A 65 4.70 -4.54 -4.71
N TRP A 66 3.45 -4.33 -4.29
CA TRP A 66 2.40 -5.33 -4.43
C TRP A 66 1.04 -4.65 -4.56
N LYS A 67 0.16 -5.22 -5.34
CA LYS A 67 -1.18 -4.66 -5.56
C LYS A 67 -1.12 -3.15 -5.88
N ASP A 68 -1.83 -2.33 -5.12
CA ASP A 68 -1.79 -0.88 -5.20
C ASP A 68 -0.90 -0.21 -4.13
N SER A 69 0.02 -0.98 -3.52
CA SER A 69 0.86 -0.53 -2.41
C SER A 69 2.35 -0.78 -2.65
N TYR A 70 3.17 -0.17 -1.82
CA TYR A 70 4.64 -0.27 -1.85
C TYR A 70 5.24 0.11 -0.51
N VAL A 71 6.42 -0.46 -0.24
CA VAL A 71 7.28 -0.03 0.87
C VAL A 71 8.15 1.15 0.42
N PHE A 72 8.31 2.12 1.30
CA PHE A 72 9.25 3.23 1.16
C PHE A 72 10.00 3.44 2.47
N ALA A 73 11.15 4.13 2.41
CA ALA A 73 11.97 4.37 3.59
C ALA A 73 12.59 5.77 3.57
N PHE A 74 12.72 6.36 4.76
CA PHE A 74 13.24 7.70 4.94
C PHE A 74 14.00 7.84 6.25
N ASP A 75 14.94 8.78 6.30
CA ASP A 75 15.75 9.08 7.48
C ASP A 75 15.20 10.36 8.13
N CYS A 76 14.63 10.20 9.33
CA CYS A 76 14.08 11.32 10.10
C CYS A 76 15.16 12.27 10.65
N ARG A 77 16.35 11.78 10.89
CA ARG A 77 17.45 12.58 11.45
C ARG A 77 18.16 13.40 10.39
N LEU A 78 18.31 12.81 9.20
CA LEU A 78 18.98 13.45 8.08
C LEU A 78 18.02 14.20 7.16
N ASP A 79 16.71 14.25 7.50
CA ASP A 79 15.68 14.87 6.67
C ASP A 79 15.77 14.43 5.21
N ARG A 80 15.72 13.11 4.96
CA ARG A 80 15.97 12.62 3.61
C ARG A 80 15.20 11.37 3.27
N MET A 81 14.60 11.33 2.06
CA MET A 81 14.08 10.10 1.47
C MET A 81 15.25 9.18 1.09
N VAL A 82 15.22 7.92 1.54
CA VAL A 82 16.26 6.94 1.20
C VAL A 82 15.80 5.90 0.19
N ALA A 83 14.49 5.61 0.15
CA ALA A 83 13.90 4.73 -0.86
C ALA A 83 12.43 5.05 -1.13
N HIS A 84 12.04 5.12 -2.41
CA HIS A 84 10.65 5.31 -2.81
C HIS A 84 10.41 4.81 -4.25
N PRO A 85 9.86 3.59 -4.47
CA PRO A 85 9.77 2.99 -5.80
C PRO A 85 8.88 3.77 -6.77
N MET A 86 7.81 4.43 -6.26
CA MET A 86 6.86 5.18 -7.08
C MET A 86 7.22 6.66 -7.27
N ARG A 87 8.16 7.19 -6.49
CA ARG A 87 8.64 8.58 -6.56
C ARG A 87 10.15 8.64 -6.43
N PRO A 88 10.88 8.12 -7.44
CA PRO A 88 12.34 8.12 -7.43
C PRO A 88 12.93 9.54 -7.40
N ASP A 89 12.16 10.54 -7.85
CA ASP A 89 12.51 11.96 -7.78
C ASP A 89 12.64 12.48 -6.33
N LEU A 90 12.01 11.83 -5.36
CA LEU A 90 12.15 12.18 -3.94
C LEU A 90 13.41 11.61 -3.30
N VAL A 91 14.01 10.56 -3.87
CA VAL A 91 15.17 9.90 -3.27
C VAL A 91 16.36 10.88 -3.18
N GLY A 92 16.89 11.03 -1.98
CA GLY A 92 17.94 11.99 -1.66
C GLY A 92 17.43 13.40 -1.31
N GLN A 93 16.15 13.70 -1.50
CA GLN A 93 15.57 15.02 -1.23
C GLN A 93 15.13 15.18 0.23
N PRO A 94 15.12 16.43 0.76
CA PRO A 94 14.53 16.76 2.04
C PRO A 94 13.02 16.47 2.04
N ILE A 95 12.52 15.92 3.14
CA ILE A 95 11.12 15.45 3.23
C ILE A 95 10.28 16.17 4.28
N MET A 96 10.90 16.83 5.26
CA MET A 96 10.17 17.41 6.39
C MET A 96 9.25 18.57 5.99
N GLN A 97 9.46 19.18 4.83
CA GLN A 97 8.59 20.25 4.33
C GLN A 97 7.55 19.75 3.30
N ILE A 98 7.53 18.45 2.98
CA ILE A 98 6.53 17.88 2.07
C ILE A 98 5.18 17.82 2.78
N THR A 99 4.19 18.49 2.17
CA THR A 99 2.80 18.47 2.63
C THR A 99 1.92 17.72 1.64
N ASP A 100 0.80 17.19 2.15
CA ASP A 100 -0.29 16.75 1.29
C ASP A 100 -1.16 17.93 0.82
N ASN A 101 -2.19 17.64 0.03
CA ASN A 101 -3.11 18.66 -0.49
C ASN A 101 -3.92 19.38 0.60
N ASN A 102 -3.95 18.84 1.82
CA ASN A 102 -4.61 19.42 2.98
C ASN A 102 -3.64 20.21 3.88
N GLY A 103 -2.37 20.32 3.48
CA GLY A 103 -1.33 21.04 4.23
C GLY A 103 -0.70 20.24 5.38
N LYS A 104 -0.97 18.92 5.48
CA LYS A 104 -0.37 18.07 6.50
C LYS A 104 1.08 17.75 6.16
N TYR A 105 2.01 17.98 7.08
CA TYR A 105 3.42 17.61 6.96
C TYR A 105 3.59 16.10 7.14
N ILE A 106 3.50 15.35 6.04
CA ILE A 106 3.38 13.89 6.01
C ILE A 106 4.50 13.21 6.78
N PHE A 107 5.75 13.54 6.46
CA PHE A 107 6.91 12.85 7.02
C PHE A 107 7.22 13.28 8.46
N LYS A 108 6.87 14.51 8.87
CA LYS A 108 6.93 14.91 10.28
C LYS A 108 6.01 14.05 11.13
N GLU A 109 4.77 13.84 10.67
CA GLU A 109 3.81 13.00 11.38
C GLU A 109 4.26 11.52 11.40
N MET A 110 4.82 11.01 10.31
CA MET A 110 5.35 9.64 10.28
C MET A 110 6.53 9.46 11.23
N CYS A 111 7.48 10.40 11.24
CA CYS A 111 8.61 10.36 12.18
C CYS A 111 8.13 10.35 13.63
N LYS A 112 7.13 11.19 13.95
CA LYS A 112 6.51 11.24 15.27
C LYS A 112 5.82 9.92 15.62
N ALA A 113 4.99 9.39 14.72
CA ALA A 113 4.24 8.16 14.95
C ALA A 113 5.16 6.94 15.16
N GLY A 114 6.17 6.76 14.33
CA GLY A 114 7.11 5.65 14.46
C GLY A 114 8.02 5.77 15.68
N SER A 115 8.38 7.00 16.09
CA SER A 115 9.20 7.23 17.29
C SER A 115 8.41 7.12 18.58
N ALA A 116 7.11 7.41 18.56
CA ALA A 116 6.25 7.31 19.75
C ALA A 116 6.10 5.87 20.25
N SER A 117 6.21 4.89 19.37
CA SER A 117 6.13 3.47 19.70
C SER A 117 7.16 2.67 18.91
N PRO A 118 8.46 2.72 19.29
CA PRO A 118 9.55 2.09 18.51
C PRO A 118 9.38 0.59 18.28
N SER A 119 8.75 -0.12 19.21
CA SER A 119 8.51 -1.57 19.11
C SER A 119 7.26 -1.95 18.31
N ARG A 120 6.36 -0.99 18.05
CA ARG A 120 5.07 -1.25 17.37
C ARG A 120 4.84 -0.41 16.14
N GLY A 121 5.56 0.72 16.01
CA GLY A 121 5.30 1.70 14.95
C GLY A 121 3.99 2.47 15.17
N GLY A 122 3.52 3.12 14.11
CA GLY A 122 2.30 3.91 14.16
C GLY A 122 1.69 4.15 12.79
N TRP A 123 0.46 4.66 12.78
CA TRP A 123 -0.27 4.96 11.55
C TRP A 123 -0.42 6.46 11.34
N VAL A 124 -0.35 6.88 10.08
CA VAL A 124 -0.58 8.26 9.68
C VAL A 124 -1.53 8.28 8.48
N GLU A 125 -2.58 9.09 8.59
CA GLU A 125 -3.51 9.35 7.50
C GLU A 125 -3.11 10.64 6.77
N TYR A 126 -3.12 10.60 5.43
CA TYR A 126 -2.83 11.73 4.57
C TYR A 126 -3.38 11.49 3.16
N VAL A 127 -3.17 12.41 2.25
CA VAL A 127 -3.60 12.29 0.86
C VAL A 127 -2.38 12.09 -0.04
N TRP A 128 -2.43 11.07 -0.90
CA TRP A 128 -1.30 10.71 -1.78
C TRP A 128 -1.77 10.11 -3.10
N THR A 129 -0.92 10.15 -4.13
CA THR A 129 -1.22 9.53 -5.43
C THR A 129 -1.24 8.01 -5.30
N ARG A 130 -2.39 7.39 -5.63
CA ARG A 130 -2.56 5.94 -5.65
C ARG A 130 -1.89 5.37 -6.92
N PRO A 131 -1.04 4.34 -6.80
CA PRO A 131 -0.46 3.65 -7.94
C PRO A 131 -1.53 3.14 -8.91
N GLY A 132 -1.29 3.31 -10.20
CA GLY A 132 -2.22 2.87 -11.25
C GLY A 132 -3.48 3.72 -11.44
N ALA A 133 -3.89 4.51 -10.43
CA ALA A 133 -5.13 5.29 -10.51
C ALA A 133 -4.94 6.71 -11.08
N GLY A 134 -3.70 7.24 -11.10
CA GLY A 134 -3.39 8.59 -11.59
C GLY A 134 -4.07 9.73 -10.82
N ARG A 135 -4.69 9.43 -9.67
CA ARG A 135 -5.41 10.39 -8.82
C ARG A 135 -4.90 10.35 -7.39
N VAL A 136 -5.05 11.48 -6.73
CA VAL A 136 -4.81 11.61 -5.29
C VAL A 136 -5.96 10.97 -4.53
N SER A 137 -5.63 10.17 -3.52
CA SER A 137 -6.61 9.44 -2.69
C SER A 137 -6.19 9.48 -1.22
N ARG A 138 -7.13 9.26 -0.33
CA ARG A 138 -6.85 9.05 1.09
C ARG A 138 -5.96 7.83 1.26
N LYS A 139 -4.91 7.94 2.06
CA LYS A 139 -3.95 6.89 2.35
C LYS A 139 -3.70 6.82 3.86
N LEU A 140 -3.72 5.61 4.39
CA LEU A 140 -3.22 5.32 5.73
C LEU A 140 -1.90 4.58 5.58
N SER A 141 -0.82 5.14 6.12
CA SER A 141 0.49 4.46 6.12
C SER A 141 0.89 4.06 7.52
N TYR A 142 1.26 2.80 7.65
CA TYR A 142 1.98 2.29 8.80
C TYR A 142 3.46 2.63 8.64
N THR A 143 4.07 3.14 9.71
CA THR A 143 5.50 3.47 9.77
C THR A 143 6.13 2.78 10.97
N PHE A 144 7.34 2.27 10.80
CA PHE A 144 8.09 1.55 11.80
C PHE A 144 9.56 1.99 11.78
N MET A 145 10.07 2.33 12.96
CA MET A 145 11.46 2.74 13.10
C MET A 145 12.38 1.52 13.17
N THR A 146 13.47 1.56 12.42
CA THR A 146 14.50 0.54 12.43
C THR A 146 15.89 1.17 12.40
N ASP A 147 16.84 0.51 13.03
CA ASP A 147 18.26 0.87 12.95
C ASP A 147 18.94 -0.01 11.91
N ILE A 148 19.76 0.60 11.09
CA ILE A 148 20.66 -0.09 10.17
C ILE A 148 22.09 0.29 10.52
N ALA A 149 23.08 -0.50 10.08
CA ALA A 149 24.47 -0.23 10.38
C ALA A 149 24.83 1.23 10.09
N PHE A 150 25.33 1.93 11.09
CA PHE A 150 25.77 3.35 11.07
C PHE A 150 24.64 4.39 10.88
N SER A 151 23.37 3.98 10.88
CA SER A 151 22.25 4.93 10.83
C SER A 151 21.14 4.48 11.77
N THR A 152 20.77 5.37 12.69
CA THR A 152 19.63 5.21 13.60
C THR A 152 18.50 6.12 13.14
N GLY A 153 17.25 5.68 13.32
CA GLY A 153 16.09 6.51 12.99
C GLY A 153 15.62 6.42 11.55
N ILE A 154 15.96 5.35 10.85
CA ILE A 154 15.34 5.02 9.57
C ILE A 154 13.88 4.60 9.84
N GLN A 155 12.96 5.24 9.15
CA GLN A 155 11.57 4.83 9.10
C GLN A 155 11.32 4.02 7.84
N VAL A 156 10.67 2.88 8.00
CA VAL A 156 10.15 2.05 6.91
C VAL A 156 8.63 2.14 6.95
N ALA A 157 8.00 2.40 5.82
CA ALA A 157 6.56 2.60 5.79
C ALA A 157 5.92 1.98 4.55
N ALA A 158 4.65 1.61 4.68
CA ALA A 158 3.77 1.23 3.58
C ALA A 158 2.34 1.67 3.89
N GLY A 159 1.54 1.91 2.86
CA GLY A 159 0.19 2.40 3.09
C GLY A 159 -0.87 1.72 2.26
N VAL A 160 -2.09 1.81 2.75
CA VAL A 160 -3.30 1.33 2.09
C VAL A 160 -4.20 2.49 1.68
N TYR A 161 -4.95 2.30 0.60
CA TYR A 161 -5.89 3.28 0.06
C TYR A 161 -7.31 2.79 0.30
N ASP A 162 -7.88 3.20 1.43
CA ASP A 162 -9.24 2.82 1.83
C ASP A 162 -9.94 4.01 2.51
N ASP A 163 -11.10 4.37 1.99
CA ASP A 163 -11.86 5.52 2.48
C ASP A 163 -12.70 5.18 3.73
N LYS A 164 -12.83 3.90 4.08
CA LYS A 164 -13.66 3.42 5.20
C LYS A 164 -12.89 3.12 6.47
N LEU A 165 -11.61 2.76 6.34
CA LEU A 165 -10.76 2.43 7.50
C LEU A 165 -10.49 3.66 8.36
N SER A 166 -10.55 3.50 9.68
CA SER A 166 -10.14 4.51 10.64
C SER A 166 -8.73 4.23 11.22
N ILE A 167 -8.08 5.27 11.72
CA ILE A 167 -6.80 5.14 12.45
C ILE A 167 -6.94 4.22 13.66
N ASP A 168 -8.07 4.27 14.37
CA ASP A 168 -8.31 3.44 15.55
C ASP A 168 -8.39 1.96 15.20
N GLU A 169 -9.05 1.60 14.08
CA GLU A 169 -9.16 0.21 13.62
C GLU A 169 -7.80 -0.38 13.26
N VAL A 170 -7.00 0.36 12.46
CA VAL A 170 -5.67 -0.11 12.05
C VAL A 170 -4.68 -0.12 13.22
N SER A 171 -4.82 0.76 14.21
CA SER A 171 -4.02 0.75 15.43
C SER A 171 -4.33 -0.47 16.29
N LYS A 172 -5.61 -0.81 16.48
CA LYS A 172 -6.04 -2.03 17.18
C LYS A 172 -5.57 -3.30 16.48
N LEU A 173 -5.56 -3.29 15.14
CA LEU A 173 -5.01 -4.40 14.37
C LEU A 173 -3.52 -4.57 14.65
N THR A 174 -2.74 -3.48 14.65
CA THR A 174 -1.30 -3.52 14.96
C THR A 174 -1.03 -4.08 16.35
N GLU A 175 -1.86 -3.75 17.34
CA GLU A 175 -1.74 -4.28 18.71
C GLU A 175 -1.96 -5.80 18.78
N LYS A 176 -2.80 -6.33 17.91
CA LYS A 176 -3.11 -7.78 17.84
C LYS A 176 -2.05 -8.58 17.08
N MET A 177 -1.29 -7.92 16.21
CA MET A 177 -0.28 -8.60 15.39
C MET A 177 0.93 -9.00 16.22
N ALA A 178 1.58 -10.06 15.79
CA ALA A 178 2.74 -10.61 16.47
C ALA A 178 3.94 -9.65 16.48
N ASP A 179 4.88 -9.93 17.36
CA ASP A 179 6.17 -9.25 17.48
C ASP A 179 6.89 -9.18 16.10
N PRO A 180 7.39 -8.01 15.69
CA PRO A 180 8.16 -7.84 14.45
C PRO A 180 9.35 -8.80 14.31
N ALA A 181 9.96 -9.23 15.42
CA ALA A 181 11.06 -10.19 15.42
C ALA A 181 10.67 -11.57 14.83
N LYS A 182 9.38 -11.90 14.78
CA LYS A 182 8.88 -13.17 14.22
C LYS A 182 8.78 -13.16 12.69
N TYR A 183 8.81 -12.00 12.07
CA TYR A 183 8.70 -11.89 10.62
C TYR A 183 10.07 -12.04 9.97
N PRO A 184 10.25 -12.98 9.02
CA PRO A 184 11.51 -13.18 8.33
C PRO A 184 11.82 -12.00 7.40
N ALA A 185 13.12 -11.75 7.19
CA ALA A 185 13.57 -10.90 6.11
C ALA A 185 13.31 -11.58 4.75
N HIS A 186 12.98 -10.82 3.73
CA HIS A 186 12.83 -11.28 2.35
C HIS A 186 14.15 -11.17 1.59
#